data_6ddf37ca9494a38100873460e5e47e27
#
_entry.id   6ddf37ca9494a38100873460e5e47e27
#
_cell.length_a   1.000
_cell.length_b   1.000
_cell.length_c   1.000
_cell.angle_alpha   90.00
_cell.angle_beta   90.00
_cell.angle_gamma   90.00
#
_symmetry.space_group_name_H-M   'P 1'
#
loop_
_entity.id
_entity.type
_entity.pdbx_description
1 polymer ?
#
loop_
_entity_poly.entity_id
_entity_poly.type
_entity_poly.pdbx_seq_one_letter_code
_entity_poly.pdbx_strand_id
1 'polypeptide(L)'
;MHKGMKENMKDKKQKIIIIALIVVTLLIDQISKFIAYKMGSIIVNENSDNSGYYIIITIIIILMIIRYISNNNSFIKLETRIILSFGISGAIGNLIDRIWFNKVITFITFGRKLELNIAYIYIIIAWVGMAVILTKNSWRIITDRKNKRNKVKSNNRK
;
A
#
# COMPACT_ATOMS: atom_id res chain seq x y z
N MET A 1 28.37 21.48 -2.81
CA MET A 1 27.07 22.14 -2.56
C MET A 1 25.96 21.71 -3.54
N HIS A 2 26.19 21.62 -4.84
CA HIS A 2 25.18 21.28 -5.87
C HIS A 2 24.53 19.88 -5.77
N LYS A 3 25.24 18.86 -5.28
CA LYS A 3 24.75 17.47 -5.24
C LYS A 3 23.67 17.27 -4.16
N GLY A 4 23.87 17.83 -2.97
CA GLY A 4 22.87 17.73 -1.89
C GLY A 4 21.56 18.48 -2.18
N MET A 5 21.65 19.59 -2.91
CA MET A 5 20.47 20.36 -3.29
C MET A 5 19.60 19.65 -4.33
N LYS A 6 20.21 18.94 -5.30
CA LYS A 6 19.51 18.10 -6.28
C LYS A 6 18.84 16.89 -5.64
N GLU A 7 19.47 16.28 -4.65
CA GLU A 7 18.95 15.12 -3.91
C GLU A 7 17.73 15.52 -3.06
N ASN A 8 17.81 16.64 -2.36
CA ASN A 8 16.69 17.20 -1.58
C ASN A 8 15.48 17.57 -2.47
N MET A 9 15.72 18.15 -3.65
CA MET A 9 14.66 18.46 -4.62
C MET A 9 13.99 17.20 -5.18
N LYS A 10 14.75 16.12 -5.40
CA LYS A 10 14.21 14.84 -5.87
C LYS A 10 13.31 14.20 -4.82
N ASP A 11 13.73 14.20 -3.56
CA ASP A 11 12.93 13.66 -2.45
C ASP A 11 11.64 14.47 -2.23
N LYS A 12 11.69 15.78 -2.34
CA LYS A 12 10.51 16.65 -2.23
C LYS A 12 9.50 16.33 -3.35
N LYS A 13 9.95 16.19 -4.59
CA LYS A 13 9.09 15.81 -5.73
C LYS A 13 8.45 14.43 -5.52
N GLN A 14 9.21 13.46 -5.04
CA GLN A 14 8.67 12.12 -4.76
C GLN A 14 7.59 12.16 -3.68
N LYS A 15 7.79 12.92 -2.60
CA LYS A 15 6.78 13.09 -1.54
C LYS A 15 5.48 13.70 -2.08
N ILE A 16 5.59 14.72 -2.94
CA ILE A 16 4.41 15.35 -3.57
C ILE A 16 3.65 14.34 -4.44
N ILE A 17 4.36 13.56 -5.27
CA ILE A 17 3.74 12.53 -6.12
C ILE A 17 2.99 11.48 -5.27
N ILE A 18 3.59 11.04 -4.17
CA ILE A 18 2.99 10.05 -3.27
C ILE A 18 1.73 10.61 -2.62
N ILE A 19 1.77 11.84 -2.11
CA ILE A 19 0.60 12.49 -1.51
C ILE A 19 -0.51 12.67 -2.54
N ALA A 20 -0.17 13.16 -3.74
CA ALA A 20 -1.14 13.30 -4.84
C ALA A 20 -1.78 11.96 -5.22
N LEU A 21 -0.99 10.88 -5.28
CA LEU A 21 -1.48 9.54 -5.57
C LEU A 21 -2.47 9.08 -4.50
N ILE A 22 -2.14 9.25 -3.20
CA ILE A 22 -3.04 8.88 -2.10
C ILE A 22 -4.37 9.66 -2.20
N VAL A 23 -4.30 10.97 -2.43
CA VAL A 23 -5.50 11.81 -2.54
C VAL A 23 -6.37 11.39 -3.72
N VAL A 24 -5.77 11.20 -4.91
CA VAL A 24 -6.52 10.82 -6.12
C VAL A 24 -7.17 9.45 -5.95
N THR A 25 -6.44 8.45 -5.48
CA THR A 25 -6.99 7.10 -5.28
C THR A 25 -8.06 7.06 -4.20
N LEU A 26 -7.91 7.85 -3.12
CA LEU A 26 -8.93 8.01 -2.10
C LEU A 26 -10.21 8.65 -2.67
N LEU A 27 -10.08 9.71 -3.47
CA LEU A 27 -11.22 10.35 -4.12
C LEU A 27 -11.96 9.38 -5.06
N ILE A 28 -11.23 8.58 -5.84
CA ILE A 28 -11.83 7.56 -6.71
C ILE A 28 -12.64 6.55 -5.88
N ASP A 29 -12.10 6.07 -4.76
CA ASP A 29 -12.84 5.14 -3.87
C ASP A 29 -14.10 5.79 -3.31
N GLN A 30 -14.01 6.99 -2.76
CA GLN A 30 -15.18 7.66 -2.16
C GLN A 30 -16.24 8.05 -3.18
N ILE A 31 -15.83 8.52 -4.36
CA ILE A 31 -16.77 8.83 -5.46
C ILE A 31 -17.47 7.56 -5.95
N SER A 32 -16.76 6.46 -6.13
CA SER A 32 -17.36 5.19 -6.56
C SER A 32 -18.37 4.66 -5.55
N LYS A 33 -18.09 4.75 -4.25
CA LYS A 33 -19.02 4.41 -3.17
C LYS A 33 -20.25 5.30 -3.17
N PHE A 34 -20.06 6.60 -3.37
CA PHE A 34 -21.19 7.55 -3.47
C PHE A 34 -22.09 7.25 -4.68
N ILE A 35 -21.49 6.94 -5.83
CA ILE A 35 -22.26 6.54 -7.03
C ILE A 35 -23.04 5.25 -6.76
N ALA A 36 -22.39 4.23 -6.22
CA ALA A 36 -23.03 2.96 -5.86
C ALA A 36 -24.18 3.16 -4.88
N TYR A 37 -24.00 4.05 -3.89
CA TYR A 37 -25.07 4.45 -2.96
C TYR A 37 -26.26 5.03 -3.68
N LYS A 38 -26.05 5.99 -4.58
CA LYS A 38 -27.13 6.63 -5.36
C LYS A 38 -27.85 5.67 -6.29
N MET A 39 -27.14 4.66 -6.81
CA MET A 39 -27.70 3.63 -7.68
C MET A 39 -28.41 2.48 -6.93
N GLY A 40 -28.43 2.49 -5.60
CA GLY A 40 -28.99 1.40 -4.79
C GLY A 40 -28.21 0.08 -4.89
N SER A 41 -26.98 0.13 -5.39
CA SER A 41 -26.13 -1.05 -5.62
C SER A 41 -25.21 -1.36 -4.42
N ILE A 42 -25.58 -0.93 -3.22
CA ILE A 42 -24.78 -1.15 -2.03
C ILE A 42 -25.11 -2.49 -1.41
N ILE A 43 -24.06 -3.23 -1.10
CA ILE A 43 -24.10 -4.39 -0.24
C ILE A 43 -23.48 -3.99 1.08
N VAL A 44 -24.28 -3.96 2.11
CA VAL A 44 -23.79 -3.64 3.44
C VAL A 44 -23.67 -4.90 4.24
N ASN A 45 -22.45 -5.27 4.58
CA ASN A 45 -22.20 -6.39 5.46
C ASN A 45 -22.58 -6.02 6.89
N GLU A 46 -23.71 -6.55 7.39
CA GLU A 46 -24.28 -6.20 8.71
C GLU A 46 -23.48 -6.72 9.92
N ASN A 47 -22.48 -7.59 9.67
CA ASN A 47 -21.81 -8.34 10.73
C ASN A 47 -20.56 -7.64 11.29
N SER A 48 -20.63 -6.35 11.64
CA SER A 48 -19.47 -5.69 12.27
C SER A 48 -19.71 -5.25 13.72
N ASP A 49 -20.06 -6.19 14.60
CA ASP A 49 -20.13 -5.92 16.07
C ASP A 49 -18.80 -5.44 16.67
N ASN A 50 -17.70 -5.52 15.90
CA ASN A 50 -16.35 -5.14 16.31
C ASN A 50 -15.75 -3.96 15.52
N SER A 51 -16.57 -3.02 15.03
CA SER A 51 -16.07 -1.90 14.19
C SER A 51 -14.98 -1.08 14.89
N GLY A 52 -15.11 -0.83 16.20
CA GLY A 52 -14.12 -0.10 16.98
C GLY A 52 -12.75 -0.75 17.02
N TYR A 53 -12.69 -2.07 17.13
CA TYR A 53 -11.44 -2.83 17.09
C TYR A 53 -10.74 -2.72 15.73
N TYR A 54 -11.49 -2.87 14.64
CA TYR A 54 -10.95 -2.71 13.29
C TYR A 54 -10.49 -1.27 13.00
N ILE A 55 -11.14 -0.25 13.56
CA ILE A 55 -10.71 1.15 13.47
C ILE A 55 -9.32 1.31 14.08
N ILE A 56 -9.12 0.84 15.31
CA ILE A 56 -7.84 0.98 16.04
C ILE A 56 -6.72 0.27 15.27
N ILE A 57 -6.93 -0.99 14.85
CA ILE A 57 -5.92 -1.74 14.09
C ILE A 57 -5.59 -1.04 12.78
N THR A 58 -6.58 -0.54 12.06
CA THR A 58 -6.36 0.16 10.80
C THR A 58 -5.52 1.42 11.00
N ILE A 59 -5.79 2.20 12.04
CA ILE A 59 -5.00 3.40 12.39
C ILE A 59 -3.54 3.01 12.68
N ILE A 60 -3.32 1.97 13.49
CA ILE A 60 -1.96 1.50 13.81
C ILE A 60 -1.21 1.11 12.54
N ILE A 61 -1.84 0.35 11.65
CA ILE A 61 -1.23 -0.09 10.38
C ILE A 61 -0.90 1.13 9.50
N ILE A 62 -1.79 2.10 9.37
CA ILE A 62 -1.56 3.33 8.61
C ILE A 62 -0.35 4.09 9.17
N LEU A 63 -0.30 4.27 10.50
CA LEU A 63 0.82 4.96 11.15
C LEU A 63 2.15 4.23 10.94
N MET A 64 2.18 2.90 11.01
CA MET A 64 3.37 2.10 10.72
C MET A 64 3.84 2.28 9.27
N ILE A 65 2.93 2.27 8.29
CA ILE A 65 3.27 2.44 6.89
C ILE A 65 3.76 3.87 6.62
N ILE A 66 3.11 4.89 7.19
CA ILE A 66 3.54 6.28 7.08
C ILE A 66 4.94 6.45 7.67
N ARG A 67 5.19 5.89 8.85
CA ARG A 67 6.51 5.91 9.50
C ARG A 67 7.57 5.27 8.61
N TYR A 68 7.24 4.15 7.99
CA TYR A 68 8.13 3.44 7.07
C TYR A 68 8.44 4.28 5.82
N ILE A 69 7.43 4.87 5.16
CA ILE A 69 7.60 5.69 3.95
C ILE A 69 8.34 7.00 4.25
N SER A 70 8.07 7.61 5.41
CA SER A 70 8.64 8.90 5.82
C SER A 70 10.11 8.79 6.25
N ASN A 71 10.55 7.58 6.58
CA ASN A 71 11.95 7.36 6.94
C ASN A 71 12.84 7.69 5.73
N ASN A 72 13.71 8.71 5.88
CA ASN A 72 14.60 9.22 4.83
C ASN A 72 15.71 8.23 4.43
N ASN A 73 15.56 6.95 4.75
CA ASN A 73 16.48 5.93 4.30
C ASN A 73 16.42 5.86 2.77
N SER A 74 17.51 6.25 2.13
CA SER A 74 17.76 6.14 0.68
C SER A 74 17.61 4.72 0.12
N PHE A 75 17.38 3.73 0.99
CA PHE A 75 17.15 2.34 0.65
C PHE A 75 15.72 2.02 0.18
N ILE A 76 14.73 2.88 0.50
CA ILE A 76 13.35 2.64 0.09
C ILE A 76 13.16 3.19 -1.31
N LYS A 77 13.03 2.29 -2.28
CA LYS A 77 12.80 2.66 -3.68
C LYS A 77 11.45 3.33 -3.87
N LEU A 78 11.36 4.20 -4.87
CA LEU A 78 10.11 4.87 -5.24
C LEU A 78 8.98 3.87 -5.53
N GLU A 79 9.29 2.74 -6.18
CA GLU A 79 8.34 1.65 -6.45
C GLU A 79 7.65 1.16 -5.17
N THR A 80 8.42 0.92 -4.11
CA THR A 80 7.88 0.51 -2.80
C THR A 80 6.98 1.56 -2.19
N ARG A 81 7.37 2.84 -2.29
CA ARG A 81 6.57 3.95 -1.77
C ARG A 81 5.24 4.08 -2.51
N ILE A 82 5.24 3.92 -3.84
CA ILE A 82 4.03 3.94 -4.68
C ILE A 82 3.09 2.79 -4.29
N ILE A 83 3.61 1.57 -4.19
CA ILE A 83 2.81 0.40 -3.82
C ILE A 83 2.17 0.56 -2.43
N LEU A 84 2.92 1.04 -1.45
CA LEU A 84 2.41 1.30 -0.10
C LEU A 84 1.38 2.43 -0.07
N SER A 85 1.46 3.40 -1.00
CA SER A 85 0.47 4.47 -1.11
C SER A 85 -0.92 3.95 -1.48
N PHE A 86 -1.01 2.93 -2.33
CA PHE A 86 -2.28 2.24 -2.59
C PHE A 86 -2.84 1.60 -1.32
N GLY A 87 -1.99 0.93 -0.54
CA GLY A 87 -2.39 0.34 0.74
C GLY A 87 -2.92 1.37 1.74
N ILE A 88 -2.23 2.50 1.88
CA ILE A 88 -2.68 3.61 2.74
C ILE A 88 -4.03 4.16 2.27
N SER A 89 -4.16 4.45 0.97
CA SER A 89 -5.38 4.99 0.40
C SER A 89 -6.58 4.05 0.62
N GLY A 90 -6.41 2.76 0.35
CA GLY A 90 -7.47 1.77 0.59
C GLY A 90 -7.80 1.61 2.08
N ALA A 91 -6.80 1.64 2.95
CA ALA A 91 -7.02 1.59 4.40
C ALA A 91 -7.77 2.82 4.90
N ILE A 92 -7.41 4.03 4.45
CA ILE A 92 -8.11 5.27 4.80
C ILE A 92 -9.54 5.25 4.26
N GLY A 93 -9.77 4.83 3.02
CA GLY A 93 -11.11 4.77 2.42
C GLY A 93 -12.06 3.88 3.22
N ASN A 94 -11.60 2.69 3.62
CA ASN A 94 -12.38 1.79 4.47
C ASN A 94 -12.47 2.25 5.93
N LEU A 95 -11.51 3.02 6.43
CA LEU A 95 -11.55 3.63 7.75
C LEU A 95 -12.64 4.72 7.82
N ILE A 96 -12.74 5.55 6.78
CA ILE A 96 -13.80 6.56 6.66
C ILE A 96 -15.17 5.91 6.76
N ASP A 97 -15.40 4.83 6.00
CA ASP A 97 -16.67 4.10 6.04
C ASP A 97 -17.01 3.61 7.46
N ARG A 98 -16.03 3.03 8.16
CA ARG A 98 -16.24 2.51 9.52
C ARG A 98 -16.57 3.62 10.53
N ILE A 99 -15.92 4.78 10.40
CA ILE A 99 -16.17 5.92 11.30
C ILE A 99 -17.57 6.48 11.08
N TRP A 100 -18.01 6.61 9.81
CA TRP A 100 -19.32 7.25 9.52
C TRP A 100 -20.50 6.28 9.55
N PHE A 101 -20.27 5.03 9.11
CA PHE A 101 -21.35 4.07 8.91
C PHE A 101 -21.24 2.84 9.82
N ASN A 102 -20.21 2.74 10.68
CA ASN A 102 -19.85 1.56 11.46
C ASN A 102 -19.61 0.27 10.62
N LYS A 103 -19.50 0.38 9.32
CA LYS A 103 -19.38 -0.73 8.38
C LYS A 103 -18.63 -0.28 7.13
N VAL A 104 -18.13 -1.24 6.33
CA VAL A 104 -17.47 -0.94 5.06
C VAL A 104 -18.50 -1.03 3.93
N ILE A 105 -18.54 0.00 3.08
CA ILE A 105 -19.42 0.02 1.91
C ILE A 105 -18.78 -0.82 0.80
N THR A 106 -19.49 -1.87 0.35
CA THR A 106 -19.10 -2.73 -0.76
C THR A 106 -20.16 -2.68 -1.86
N PHE A 107 -19.76 -2.82 -3.12
CA PHE A 107 -20.67 -2.73 -4.28
C PHE A 107 -20.24 -3.60 -5.46
N ILE A 108 -19.15 -4.36 -5.33
CA ILE A 108 -18.65 -5.31 -6.32
C ILE A 108 -18.81 -6.70 -5.73
N THR A 109 -19.58 -7.58 -6.38
CA THR A 109 -19.74 -8.98 -5.95
C THR A 109 -19.00 -9.93 -6.87
N PHE A 110 -18.22 -10.82 -6.27
CA PHE A 110 -17.63 -11.96 -6.97
C PHE A 110 -18.21 -13.25 -6.42
N GLY A 111 -19.05 -13.91 -7.22
CA GLY A 111 -19.77 -15.11 -6.78
C GLY A 111 -20.76 -14.80 -5.66
N ARG A 112 -20.96 -15.75 -4.73
CA ARG A 112 -22.00 -15.67 -3.68
C ARG A 112 -21.50 -15.05 -2.35
N LYS A 113 -20.20 -14.85 -2.15
CA LYS A 113 -19.64 -14.53 -0.82
C LYS A 113 -18.57 -13.45 -0.79
N LEU A 114 -18.01 -13.08 -1.93
CA LEU A 114 -16.93 -12.10 -1.95
C LEU A 114 -17.48 -10.72 -2.35
N GLU A 115 -17.50 -9.82 -1.40
CA GLU A 115 -17.96 -8.45 -1.56
C GLU A 115 -16.77 -7.51 -1.47
N LEU A 116 -16.59 -6.69 -2.47
CA LEU A 116 -15.44 -5.81 -2.63
C LEU A 116 -15.88 -4.36 -2.89
N ASN A 117 -14.91 -3.47 -2.69
CA ASN A 117 -14.92 -2.08 -3.13
C ASN A 117 -13.55 -1.73 -3.73
N ILE A 118 -13.40 -0.52 -4.26
CA ILE A 118 -12.14 -0.08 -4.86
C ILE A 118 -11.01 0.00 -3.81
N ALA A 119 -11.31 0.38 -2.58
CA ALA A 119 -10.33 0.38 -1.49
C ALA A 119 -9.75 -1.02 -1.23
N TYR A 120 -10.56 -2.08 -1.26
CA TYR A 120 -10.06 -3.46 -1.16
C TYR A 120 -9.14 -3.82 -2.32
N ILE A 121 -9.47 -3.41 -3.55
CA ILE A 121 -8.59 -3.64 -4.72
C ILE A 121 -7.23 -2.96 -4.50
N TYR A 122 -7.20 -1.73 -3.99
CA TYR A 122 -5.94 -1.04 -3.68
C TYR A 122 -5.13 -1.75 -2.60
N ILE A 123 -5.77 -2.28 -1.57
CA ILE A 123 -5.10 -3.08 -0.53
C ILE A 123 -4.51 -4.36 -1.13
N ILE A 124 -5.25 -5.06 -1.99
CA ILE A 124 -4.77 -6.26 -2.67
C ILE A 124 -3.56 -5.94 -3.57
N ILE A 125 -3.62 -4.85 -4.34
CA ILE A 125 -2.48 -4.38 -5.17
C ILE A 125 -1.26 -4.11 -4.27
N ALA A 126 -1.45 -3.48 -3.12
CA ALA A 126 -0.36 -3.22 -2.18
C ALA A 126 0.26 -4.52 -1.63
N TRP A 127 -0.56 -5.48 -1.24
CA TRP A 127 -0.11 -6.78 -0.74
C TRP A 127 0.67 -7.57 -1.79
N VAL A 128 0.09 -7.73 -2.98
CA VAL A 128 0.73 -8.46 -4.09
C VAL A 128 2.02 -7.75 -4.53
N GLY A 129 1.98 -6.43 -4.69
CA GLY A 129 3.14 -5.64 -5.07
C GLY A 129 4.29 -5.75 -4.05
N MET A 130 3.99 -5.71 -2.75
CA MET A 130 4.99 -5.91 -1.70
C MET A 130 5.56 -7.33 -1.73
N ALA A 131 4.73 -8.35 -1.90
CA ALA A 131 5.19 -9.74 -2.02
C ALA A 131 6.17 -9.90 -3.19
N VAL A 132 5.86 -9.32 -4.36
CA VAL A 132 6.74 -9.34 -5.53
C VAL A 132 8.08 -8.63 -5.25
N ILE A 133 8.04 -7.44 -4.64
CA ILE A 133 9.27 -6.70 -4.30
C ILE A 133 10.14 -7.48 -3.31
N LEU A 134 9.55 -8.05 -2.27
CA LEU A 134 10.27 -8.82 -1.26
C LEU A 134 10.92 -10.07 -1.88
N THR A 135 10.19 -10.81 -2.70
CA THR A 135 10.69 -11.99 -3.41
C THR A 135 11.86 -11.63 -4.32
N LYS A 136 11.72 -10.57 -5.13
CA LYS A 136 12.78 -10.08 -6.03
C LYS A 136 14.04 -9.66 -5.27
N ASN A 137 13.88 -8.95 -4.15
CA ASN A 137 15.02 -8.53 -3.33
C ASN A 137 15.72 -9.72 -2.66
N SER A 138 14.96 -10.67 -2.13
CA SER A 138 15.49 -11.90 -1.52
C SER A 138 16.28 -12.73 -2.54
N TRP A 139 15.71 -12.91 -3.73
CA TRP A 139 16.38 -13.63 -4.82
C TRP A 139 17.72 -12.98 -5.22
N ARG A 140 17.75 -11.66 -5.32
CA ARG A 140 18.97 -10.90 -5.62
C ARG A 140 20.06 -11.13 -4.57
N ILE A 141 19.71 -11.06 -3.28
CA ILE A 141 20.65 -11.28 -2.17
C ILE A 141 21.22 -12.70 -2.21
N ILE A 142 20.39 -13.70 -2.46
CA ILE A 142 20.82 -15.11 -2.57
C ILE A 142 21.79 -15.30 -3.73
N THR A 143 21.47 -14.72 -4.90
CA THR A 143 22.32 -14.82 -6.10
C THR A 143 23.66 -14.13 -5.89
N ASP A 144 23.68 -12.94 -5.28
CA ASP A 144 24.91 -12.21 -4.99
C ASP A 144 25.82 -12.99 -4.01
N ARG A 145 25.23 -13.62 -2.99
CA ARG A 145 25.96 -14.48 -2.05
C ARG A 145 26.56 -15.70 -2.73
N LYS A 146 25.81 -16.34 -3.64
CA LYS A 146 26.29 -17.50 -4.42
C LYS A 146 27.47 -17.10 -5.32
N ASN A 147 27.36 -15.98 -6.00
CA ASN A 147 28.42 -15.47 -6.88
C ASN A 147 29.71 -15.13 -6.11
N LYS A 148 29.59 -14.50 -4.93
CA LYS A 148 30.73 -14.23 -4.06
C LYS A 148 31.43 -15.51 -3.60
N ARG A 149 30.66 -16.53 -3.19
CA ARG A 149 31.23 -17.85 -2.78
C ARG A 149 31.99 -18.52 -3.93
N ASN A 150 31.46 -18.47 -5.13
CA ASN A 150 32.09 -19.06 -6.30
C ASN A 150 33.42 -18.35 -6.68
N LYS A 151 33.47 -17.01 -6.56
CA LYS A 151 34.70 -16.23 -6.80
C LYS A 151 35.80 -16.59 -5.78
N VAL A 152 35.44 -16.72 -4.48
CA VAL A 152 36.43 -17.13 -3.46
C VAL A 152 36.97 -18.52 -3.72
N LYS A 153 36.11 -19.50 -4.09
CA LYS A 153 36.56 -20.86 -4.43
C LYS A 153 37.45 -20.90 -5.67
N SER A 154 37.21 -20.03 -6.65
CA SER A 154 38.04 -19.93 -7.86
C SER A 154 39.44 -19.36 -7.56
N ASN A 155 39.52 -18.34 -6.68
CA ASN A 155 40.83 -17.75 -6.30
C ASN A 155 41.69 -18.67 -5.44
N ASN A 156 41.09 -19.52 -4.60
CA ASN A 156 41.84 -20.48 -3.79
C ASN A 156 42.32 -21.74 -4.54
N ARG A 157 41.98 -21.87 -5.83
CA ARG A 157 42.43 -22.99 -6.70
C ARG A 157 43.56 -22.59 -7.63
N LYS A 158 43.97 -21.35 -7.62
CA LYS A 158 45.17 -20.83 -8.32
C LYS A 158 46.32 -20.69 -7.33
#